data_3ce5fefb71f70209205cbc0409290dab
#
_entry.id   3ce5fefb71f70209205cbc0409290dab
#
_cell.length_a   1.000
_cell.length_b   1.000
_cell.length_c   1.000
_cell.angle_alpha   90.00
_cell.angle_beta   90.00
_cell.angle_gamma   90.00
#
_symmetry.space_group_name_H-M   'P 1'
#
loop_
_entity.id
_entity.type
_entity.pdbx_description
1 polymer ?
#
loop_
_entity_poly.entity_id
_entity_poly.type
_entity_poly.pdbx_seq_one_letter_code
_entity_poly.pdbx_strand_id
1 'polypeptide(L)'
;MKKAILVVSFGTSYQDALKNNILAVETAIGDAFPGWEVRRAFTSSIIMKKLLRRDGMEIDTVSRAMEKLEKEGYTHIAVQPTHVMHGEEYEKLLSQLEPFRQKLNVWVGEPLLDRQEDYAQASDALLSWLPPRAADEALVLMGHGSAHFANAAYGQLEQNLQDLQENVFVGTVEGYPTLERIERQLAARPSIKKIVLAPFMLVAGDHAQNDMAGDEDSWKARLEAKGYSVRCILKGLGECPAIQQIFVQHCAEAVEALCVKGKLWGVGVGPGDPELLTLKAARVLEQADVILAPDTGKADKTALNIVSGHLNGKTPILVS
;
A
#
# COMPACT_ATOMS: atom_id res chain seq x y z
N MET A 1 -6.71 -25.74 -4.84
CA MET A 1 -6.53 -24.54 -4.03
C MET A 1 -6.91 -23.34 -4.88
N LYS A 2 -8.01 -22.64 -4.54
CA LYS A 2 -8.42 -21.43 -5.27
C LYS A 2 -7.72 -20.21 -4.71
N LYS A 3 -7.22 -19.35 -5.59
CA LYS A 3 -6.41 -18.17 -5.25
C LYS A 3 -7.02 -16.92 -5.86
N ALA A 4 -7.08 -15.84 -5.11
CA ALA A 4 -7.58 -14.57 -5.61
C ALA A 4 -6.68 -13.40 -5.16
N ILE A 5 -6.67 -12.34 -5.94
CA ILE A 5 -6.13 -11.03 -5.58
C ILE A 5 -7.32 -10.08 -5.45
N LEU A 6 -7.48 -9.50 -4.28
CA LEU A 6 -8.46 -8.44 -4.05
C LEU A 6 -7.77 -7.09 -4.12
N VAL A 7 -7.97 -6.35 -5.21
CA VAL A 7 -7.47 -4.99 -5.34
C VAL A 7 -8.44 -4.03 -4.68
N VAL A 8 -7.94 -3.26 -3.71
CA VAL A 8 -8.76 -2.36 -2.88
C VAL A 8 -8.37 -0.91 -3.11
N SER A 9 -9.30 -0.13 -3.62
CA SER A 9 -9.14 1.30 -3.88
C SER A 9 -10.11 2.12 -3.03
N PHE A 10 -9.81 3.40 -2.80
CA PHE A 10 -10.80 4.34 -2.28
C PHE A 10 -12.02 4.41 -3.20
N GLY A 11 -11.75 4.40 -4.49
CA GLY A 11 -12.74 4.45 -5.55
C GLY A 11 -12.84 5.82 -6.23
N THR A 12 -13.56 5.87 -7.32
CA THR A 12 -13.91 7.10 -8.04
C THR A 12 -15.28 6.97 -8.70
N SER A 13 -16.00 8.08 -8.81
CA SER A 13 -17.25 8.13 -9.57
C SER A 13 -17.09 8.67 -10.99
N TYR A 14 -15.87 9.03 -11.39
CA TYR A 14 -15.54 9.48 -12.75
C TYR A 14 -15.17 8.28 -13.60
N GLN A 15 -15.91 8.04 -14.69
CA GLN A 15 -15.74 6.85 -15.54
C GLN A 15 -14.36 6.77 -16.16
N ASP A 16 -13.83 7.89 -16.67
CA ASP A 16 -12.49 7.93 -17.26
C ASP A 16 -11.40 7.64 -16.21
N ALA A 17 -11.54 8.19 -15.01
CA ALA A 17 -10.61 7.92 -13.91
C ALA A 17 -10.71 6.47 -13.43
N LEU A 18 -11.91 5.88 -13.40
CA LEU A 18 -12.10 4.46 -13.11
C LEU A 18 -11.36 3.59 -14.11
N LYS A 19 -11.51 3.88 -15.41
CA LYS A 19 -10.90 3.13 -16.48
C LYS A 19 -9.39 3.32 -16.55
N ASN A 20 -8.95 4.58 -16.56
CA ASN A 20 -7.55 4.91 -16.86
C ASN A 20 -6.64 4.75 -15.64
N ASN A 21 -7.19 4.76 -14.42
CA ASN A 21 -6.40 4.67 -13.20
C ASN A 21 -6.62 3.34 -12.46
N ILE A 22 -7.85 3.08 -11.98
CA ILE A 22 -8.11 1.89 -11.16
C ILE A 22 -8.01 0.61 -12.01
N LEU A 23 -8.74 0.55 -13.13
CA LEU A 23 -8.71 -0.62 -14.00
C LEU A 23 -7.32 -0.85 -14.61
N ALA A 24 -6.54 0.20 -14.86
CA ALA A 24 -5.18 0.07 -15.37
C ALA A 24 -4.26 -0.64 -14.36
N VAL A 25 -4.33 -0.28 -13.06
CA VAL A 25 -3.59 -0.97 -11.99
C VAL A 25 -4.07 -2.41 -11.84
N GLU A 26 -5.39 -2.65 -11.83
CA GLU A 26 -5.95 -3.99 -11.75
C GLU A 26 -5.53 -4.87 -12.92
N THR A 27 -5.47 -4.31 -14.14
CA THR A 27 -4.99 -5.01 -15.32
C THR A 27 -3.51 -5.36 -15.20
N ALA A 28 -2.66 -4.40 -14.79
CA ALA A 28 -1.24 -4.66 -14.58
C ALA A 28 -0.99 -5.77 -13.54
N ILE A 29 -1.77 -5.79 -12.46
CA ILE A 29 -1.73 -6.88 -11.47
C ILE A 29 -2.22 -8.18 -12.10
N GLY A 30 -3.34 -8.18 -12.83
CA GLY A 30 -3.89 -9.38 -13.46
C GLY A 30 -2.90 -10.02 -14.47
N ASP A 31 -2.24 -9.20 -15.25
CA ASP A 31 -1.23 -9.64 -16.22
C ASP A 31 0.02 -10.24 -15.54
N ALA A 32 0.41 -9.71 -14.38
CA ALA A 32 1.55 -10.19 -13.62
C ALA A 32 1.27 -11.51 -12.88
N PHE A 33 0.01 -11.83 -12.57
CA PHE A 33 -0.35 -13.03 -11.82
C PHE A 33 -1.31 -13.96 -12.57
N PRO A 34 -0.89 -14.59 -13.67
CA PRO A 34 -1.74 -15.51 -14.42
C PRO A 34 -2.19 -16.67 -13.52
N GLY A 35 -3.48 -16.96 -13.56
CA GLY A 35 -4.10 -18.02 -12.74
C GLY A 35 -4.57 -17.57 -11.35
N TRP A 36 -4.44 -16.28 -11.01
CA TRP A 36 -5.13 -15.67 -9.88
C TRP A 36 -6.38 -14.94 -10.37
N GLU A 37 -7.48 -15.10 -9.65
CA GLU A 37 -8.70 -14.32 -9.91
C GLU A 37 -8.53 -12.91 -9.34
N VAL A 38 -8.65 -11.89 -10.17
CA VAL A 38 -8.57 -10.50 -9.70
C VAL A 38 -9.97 -9.97 -9.42
N ARG A 39 -10.19 -9.47 -8.22
CA ARG A 39 -11.45 -8.87 -7.77
C ARG A 39 -11.21 -7.46 -7.28
N ARG A 40 -12.24 -6.63 -7.36
CA ARG A 40 -12.26 -5.23 -6.94
C ARG A 40 -13.07 -5.05 -5.68
N ALA A 41 -12.61 -4.16 -4.79
CA ALA A 41 -13.42 -3.58 -3.73
C ALA A 41 -13.11 -2.09 -3.54
N PHE A 42 -14.09 -1.34 -3.04
CA PHE A 42 -13.88 0.06 -2.66
C PHE A 42 -14.07 0.25 -1.16
N THR A 43 -13.37 1.28 -0.62
CA THR A 43 -13.52 1.68 0.79
C THR A 43 -14.53 2.83 0.96
N SER A 44 -14.72 3.69 -0.05
CA SER A 44 -15.63 4.83 0.01
C SER A 44 -17.09 4.45 -0.23
N SER A 45 -17.88 4.42 0.83
CA SER A 45 -19.33 4.17 0.75
C SER A 45 -20.08 5.26 -0.05
N ILE A 46 -19.57 6.48 -0.03
CA ILE A 46 -20.18 7.62 -0.77
C ILE A 46 -20.04 7.37 -2.27
N ILE A 47 -18.84 6.99 -2.72
CA ILE A 47 -18.58 6.71 -4.14
C ILE A 47 -19.40 5.51 -4.61
N MET A 48 -19.44 4.42 -3.83
CA MET A 48 -20.23 3.23 -4.17
C MET A 48 -21.71 3.56 -4.33
N LYS A 49 -22.29 4.35 -3.41
CA LYS A 49 -23.68 4.81 -3.51
C LYS A 49 -23.93 5.69 -4.73
N LYS A 50 -22.97 6.58 -5.09
CA LYS A 50 -23.06 7.44 -6.27
C LYS A 50 -23.04 6.61 -7.56
N LEU A 51 -22.13 5.64 -7.67
CA LEU A 51 -22.06 4.72 -8.82
C LEU A 51 -23.34 3.89 -8.98
N LEU A 52 -23.84 3.32 -7.87
CA LEU A 52 -25.07 2.54 -7.91
C LEU A 52 -26.27 3.38 -8.37
N ARG A 53 -26.43 4.62 -7.84
CA ARG A 53 -27.57 5.48 -8.18
C ARG A 53 -27.52 6.02 -9.61
N ARG A 54 -26.32 6.43 -10.06
CA ARG A 54 -26.16 7.09 -11.37
C ARG A 54 -26.03 6.08 -12.51
N ASP A 55 -25.25 5.02 -12.30
CA ASP A 55 -24.79 4.10 -13.35
C ASP A 55 -25.35 2.68 -13.20
N GLY A 56 -26.07 2.39 -12.12
CA GLY A 56 -26.48 1.02 -11.78
C GLY A 56 -25.30 0.10 -11.45
N MET A 57 -24.11 0.65 -11.27
CA MET A 57 -22.88 -0.11 -11.03
C MET A 57 -22.76 -0.44 -9.54
N GLU A 58 -22.82 -1.74 -9.22
CA GLU A 58 -22.63 -2.25 -7.89
C GLU A 58 -21.16 -2.63 -7.66
N ILE A 59 -20.49 -1.97 -6.73
CA ILE A 59 -19.12 -2.29 -6.30
C ILE A 59 -19.18 -2.82 -4.87
N ASP A 60 -18.42 -3.88 -4.62
CA ASP A 60 -18.38 -4.48 -3.30
C ASP A 60 -17.53 -3.66 -2.31
N THR A 61 -17.94 -3.65 -1.04
CA THR A 61 -17.05 -3.31 0.07
C THR A 61 -16.02 -4.42 0.26
N VAL A 62 -14.95 -4.16 1.00
CA VAL A 62 -13.94 -5.18 1.32
C VAL A 62 -14.58 -6.40 1.96
N SER A 63 -15.40 -6.21 3.00
CA SER A 63 -16.08 -7.31 3.69
C SER A 63 -16.95 -8.13 2.73
N ARG A 64 -17.75 -7.47 1.88
CA ARG A 64 -18.64 -8.15 0.93
C ARG A 64 -17.86 -8.93 -0.14
N ALA A 65 -16.75 -8.37 -0.63
CA ALA A 65 -15.87 -9.08 -1.56
C ALA A 65 -15.25 -10.32 -0.92
N MET A 66 -14.79 -10.21 0.33
CA MET A 66 -14.25 -11.34 1.09
C MET A 66 -15.29 -12.42 1.36
N GLU A 67 -16.52 -12.06 1.75
CA GLU A 67 -17.63 -13.02 1.92
C GLU A 67 -17.94 -13.78 0.63
N LYS A 68 -17.94 -13.09 -0.52
CA LYS A 68 -18.14 -13.73 -1.82
C LYS A 68 -17.00 -14.70 -2.14
N LEU A 69 -15.75 -14.29 -1.94
CA LEU A 69 -14.58 -15.14 -2.15
C LEU A 69 -14.61 -16.39 -1.25
N GLU A 70 -14.92 -16.23 0.04
CA GLU A 70 -15.09 -17.36 0.99
C GLU A 70 -16.18 -18.33 0.49
N LYS A 71 -17.35 -17.81 0.12
CA LYS A 71 -18.49 -18.60 -0.36
C LYS A 71 -18.19 -19.33 -1.68
N GLU A 72 -17.39 -18.73 -2.55
CA GLU A 72 -16.95 -19.30 -3.81
C GLU A 72 -15.80 -20.32 -3.64
N GLY A 73 -15.30 -20.51 -2.41
CA GLY A 73 -14.29 -21.51 -2.04
C GLY A 73 -12.85 -21.07 -2.31
N TYR A 74 -12.58 -19.76 -2.38
CA TYR A 74 -11.21 -19.23 -2.36
C TYR A 74 -10.62 -19.38 -0.96
N THR A 75 -9.37 -19.80 -0.89
CA THR A 75 -8.68 -20.10 0.38
C THR A 75 -7.42 -19.27 0.58
N HIS A 76 -6.85 -18.72 -0.49
CA HIS A 76 -5.63 -17.90 -0.48
C HIS A 76 -5.94 -16.58 -1.17
N ILE A 77 -5.87 -15.49 -0.43
CA ILE A 77 -6.27 -14.17 -0.90
C ILE A 77 -5.14 -13.19 -0.60
N ALA A 78 -4.50 -12.69 -1.67
CA ALA A 78 -3.65 -11.51 -1.59
C ALA A 78 -4.54 -10.29 -1.69
N VAL A 79 -4.41 -9.35 -0.78
CA VAL A 79 -5.15 -8.09 -0.81
C VAL A 79 -4.18 -6.97 -1.16
N GLN A 80 -4.36 -6.32 -2.31
CA GLN A 80 -3.51 -5.22 -2.73
C GLN A 80 -4.24 -3.89 -2.58
N PRO A 81 -3.90 -3.07 -1.58
CA PRO A 81 -4.38 -1.69 -1.48
C PRO A 81 -3.72 -0.82 -2.55
N THR A 82 -4.49 0.11 -3.10
CA THR A 82 -3.97 1.14 -4.01
C THR A 82 -3.91 2.52 -3.34
N HIS A 83 -3.92 2.53 -2.02
CA HIS A 83 -3.77 3.73 -1.21
C HIS A 83 -2.35 4.30 -1.34
N VAL A 84 -2.20 5.60 -1.12
CA VAL A 84 -0.88 6.25 -1.20
C VAL A 84 -0.03 5.96 0.03
N MET A 85 -0.64 5.86 1.21
CA MET A 85 0.02 5.72 2.51
C MET A 85 -0.80 4.88 3.49
N HIS A 86 -0.21 4.54 4.64
CA HIS A 86 -0.86 3.85 5.77
C HIS A 86 -1.83 4.75 6.55
N GLY A 87 -2.78 5.38 5.85
CA GLY A 87 -3.75 6.30 6.45
C GLY A 87 -5.02 5.59 6.93
N GLU A 88 -6.02 6.39 7.33
CA GLU A 88 -7.30 5.91 7.87
C GLU A 88 -8.00 4.88 6.98
N GLU A 89 -7.96 5.05 5.66
CA GLU A 89 -8.60 4.11 4.73
C GLU A 89 -7.87 2.76 4.68
N TYR A 90 -6.55 2.76 4.85
CA TYR A 90 -5.77 1.53 4.98
C TYR A 90 -6.08 0.82 6.30
N GLU A 91 -6.19 1.56 7.41
CA GLU A 91 -6.59 0.97 8.71
C GLU A 91 -8.02 0.40 8.67
N LYS A 92 -8.95 1.08 8.00
CA LYS A 92 -10.30 0.55 7.75
C LYS A 92 -10.26 -0.75 6.96
N LEU A 93 -9.42 -0.82 5.94
CA LEU A 93 -9.20 -2.05 5.17
C LEU A 93 -8.75 -3.19 6.08
N LEU A 94 -7.69 -2.98 6.89
CA LEU A 94 -7.18 -4.00 7.80
C LEU A 94 -8.26 -4.48 8.78
N SER A 95 -9.03 -3.56 9.35
CA SER A 95 -10.13 -3.88 10.28
C SER A 95 -11.21 -4.74 9.61
N GLN A 96 -11.53 -4.48 8.34
CA GLN A 96 -12.51 -5.26 7.58
C GLN A 96 -12.01 -6.67 7.22
N LEU A 97 -10.70 -6.89 7.15
CA LEU A 97 -10.11 -8.18 6.84
C LEU A 97 -9.98 -9.09 8.07
N GLU A 98 -9.92 -8.53 9.27
CA GLU A 98 -9.64 -9.28 10.51
C GLU A 98 -10.57 -10.49 10.72
N PRO A 99 -11.90 -10.42 10.51
CA PRO A 99 -12.79 -11.57 10.67
C PRO A 99 -12.50 -12.75 9.72
N PHE A 100 -11.83 -12.50 8.61
CA PHE A 100 -11.54 -13.50 7.58
C PHE A 100 -10.20 -14.20 7.79
N ARG A 101 -9.25 -13.59 8.51
CA ARG A 101 -7.92 -14.15 8.76
C ARG A 101 -7.92 -15.46 9.55
N GLN A 102 -8.98 -15.71 10.32
CA GLN A 102 -9.14 -16.97 11.05
C GLN A 102 -9.61 -18.15 10.16
N LYS A 103 -10.19 -17.85 9.00
CA LYS A 103 -10.81 -18.84 8.11
C LYS A 103 -10.05 -19.01 6.79
N LEU A 104 -9.42 -17.94 6.34
CA LEU A 104 -8.74 -17.83 5.05
C LEU A 104 -7.29 -17.46 5.25
N ASN A 105 -6.43 -17.92 4.36
CA ASN A 105 -5.06 -17.43 4.30
C ASN A 105 -5.08 -16.08 3.58
N VAL A 106 -4.96 -14.98 4.33
CA VAL A 106 -5.05 -13.62 3.83
C VAL A 106 -3.74 -12.89 4.11
N TRP A 107 -3.15 -12.35 3.07
CA TRP A 107 -1.99 -11.47 3.18
C TRP A 107 -2.27 -10.13 2.49
N VAL A 108 -1.79 -9.05 3.08
CA VAL A 108 -2.04 -7.69 2.59
C VAL A 108 -0.72 -7.12 2.10
N GLY A 109 -0.72 -6.63 0.87
CA GLY A 109 0.39 -5.86 0.32
C GLY A 109 0.41 -4.43 0.86
N GLU A 110 1.52 -3.76 0.64
CA GLU A 110 1.73 -2.41 1.16
C GLU A 110 1.10 -1.33 0.25
N PRO A 111 0.77 -0.14 0.78
CA PRO A 111 0.36 1.00 -0.02
C PRO A 111 1.55 1.54 -0.85
N LEU A 112 1.32 2.56 -1.68
CA LEU A 112 2.33 3.09 -2.59
C LEU A 112 3.63 3.53 -1.88
N LEU A 113 3.49 4.20 -0.73
CA LEU A 113 4.60 4.76 0.05
C LEU A 113 4.68 4.04 1.40
N ASP A 114 5.49 3.02 1.49
CA ASP A 114 5.77 2.25 2.70
C ASP A 114 7.22 2.41 3.12
N ARG A 115 8.15 1.88 2.33
CA ARG A 115 9.59 1.86 2.59
C ARG A 115 10.31 3.01 1.89
N GLN A 116 11.55 3.28 2.31
CA GLN A 116 12.38 4.32 1.68
C GLN A 116 12.56 4.09 0.17
N GLU A 117 12.67 2.83 -0.23
CA GLU A 117 12.80 2.43 -1.63
C GLU A 117 11.57 2.83 -2.46
N ASP A 118 10.37 2.76 -1.88
CA ASP A 118 9.13 3.12 -2.56
C ASP A 118 9.05 4.63 -2.83
N TYR A 119 9.53 5.45 -1.88
CA TYR A 119 9.62 6.89 -2.09
C TYR A 119 10.57 7.24 -3.23
N ALA A 120 11.72 6.58 -3.30
CA ALA A 120 12.68 6.78 -4.38
C ALA A 120 12.08 6.35 -5.73
N GLN A 121 11.51 5.14 -5.80
CA GLN A 121 10.90 4.61 -7.02
C GLN A 121 9.70 5.46 -7.48
N ALA A 122 8.82 5.87 -6.56
CA ALA A 122 7.67 6.72 -6.89
C ALA A 122 8.11 8.10 -7.37
N SER A 123 9.17 8.67 -6.79
CA SER A 123 9.73 9.96 -7.21
C SER A 123 10.32 9.88 -8.61
N ASP A 124 11.16 8.88 -8.90
CA ASP A 124 11.74 8.64 -10.21
C ASP A 124 10.66 8.36 -11.27
N ALA A 125 9.69 7.52 -10.94
CA ALA A 125 8.57 7.19 -11.82
C ALA A 125 7.77 8.44 -12.20
N LEU A 126 7.44 9.28 -11.21
CA LEU A 126 6.65 10.49 -11.42
C LEU A 126 7.41 11.51 -12.27
N LEU A 127 8.68 11.79 -11.93
CA LEU A 127 9.51 12.78 -12.65
C LEU A 127 9.79 12.35 -14.09
N SER A 128 9.93 11.04 -14.34
CA SER A 128 10.12 10.50 -15.68
C SER A 128 8.84 10.50 -16.51
N TRP A 129 7.68 10.36 -15.87
CA TRP A 129 6.37 10.31 -16.53
C TRP A 129 5.80 11.68 -16.85
N LEU A 130 6.05 12.66 -15.97
CA LEU A 130 5.60 14.03 -16.20
C LEU A 130 6.45 14.72 -17.28
N PRO A 131 5.87 15.69 -18.04
CA PRO A 131 6.63 16.43 -19.03
C PRO A 131 7.85 17.14 -18.39
N PRO A 132 8.97 17.22 -19.13
CA PRO A 132 10.14 17.96 -18.69
C PRO A 132 9.80 19.43 -18.45
N ARG A 133 10.46 20.06 -17.48
CA ARG A 133 10.21 21.43 -17.07
C ARG A 133 11.40 22.35 -17.41
N ALA A 134 11.08 23.60 -17.72
CA ALA A 134 12.07 24.65 -17.87
C ALA A 134 12.62 25.11 -16.52
N ALA A 135 13.76 25.82 -16.51
CA ALA A 135 14.38 26.30 -15.27
C ALA A 135 13.54 27.32 -14.49
N ASP A 136 12.62 28.02 -15.17
CA ASP A 136 11.67 28.97 -14.58
C ASP A 136 10.32 28.34 -14.18
N GLU A 137 10.23 27.00 -14.25
CA GLU A 137 9.01 26.24 -14.00
C GLU A 137 9.13 25.37 -12.75
N ALA A 138 8.15 25.45 -11.86
CA ALA A 138 8.03 24.59 -10.69
C ALA A 138 7.02 23.46 -10.92
N LEU A 139 7.21 22.31 -10.27
CA LEU A 139 6.20 21.28 -10.11
C LEU A 139 5.55 21.45 -8.75
N VAL A 140 4.24 21.54 -8.73
CA VAL A 140 3.44 21.51 -7.52
C VAL A 140 2.54 20.27 -7.56
N LEU A 141 2.73 19.41 -6.58
CA LEU A 141 1.95 18.18 -6.43
C LEU A 141 0.88 18.37 -5.37
N MET A 142 -0.34 17.99 -5.71
CA MET A 142 -1.47 18.04 -4.81
C MET A 142 -1.83 16.62 -4.34
N GLY A 143 -1.52 16.30 -3.09
CA GLY A 143 -2.01 15.11 -2.40
C GLY A 143 -3.39 15.34 -1.76
N HIS A 144 -4.08 14.26 -1.40
CA HIS A 144 -5.33 14.37 -0.65
C HIS A 144 -5.06 14.95 0.75
N GLY A 145 -4.13 14.35 1.47
CA GLY A 145 -3.87 14.68 2.87
C GLY A 145 -4.82 13.97 3.84
N SER A 146 -4.54 14.12 5.11
CA SER A 146 -5.32 13.55 6.21
C SER A 146 -4.91 14.17 7.54
N ALA A 147 -5.76 14.09 8.55
CA ALA A 147 -5.40 14.36 9.94
C ALA A 147 -4.58 13.21 10.58
N HIS A 148 -4.48 12.08 9.92
CA HIS A 148 -3.75 10.90 10.38
C HIS A 148 -2.24 11.15 10.40
N PHE A 149 -1.50 10.55 11.35
CA PHE A 149 -0.04 10.73 11.47
C PHE A 149 0.73 10.30 10.21
N ALA A 150 0.24 9.31 9.45
CA ALA A 150 0.82 8.89 8.17
C ALA A 150 0.87 10.00 7.13
N ASN A 151 0.18 11.12 7.35
CA ASN A 151 0.26 12.30 6.49
C ASN A 151 1.69 12.87 6.37
N ALA A 152 2.58 12.54 7.31
CA ALA A 152 4.01 12.86 7.25
C ALA A 152 4.69 12.29 5.99
N ALA A 153 4.13 11.26 5.35
CA ALA A 153 4.61 10.71 4.09
C ALA A 153 4.75 11.76 2.97
N TYR A 154 3.88 12.77 2.94
CA TYR A 154 3.99 13.85 1.95
C TYR A 154 5.22 14.73 2.15
N GLY A 155 5.66 14.94 3.39
CA GLY A 155 6.91 15.65 3.68
C GLY A 155 8.15 14.86 3.24
N GLN A 156 8.16 13.56 3.49
CA GLN A 156 9.23 12.67 3.04
C GLN A 156 9.26 12.58 1.51
N LEU A 157 8.10 12.48 0.85
CA LEU A 157 8.00 12.52 -0.61
C LEU A 157 8.57 13.82 -1.19
N GLU A 158 8.21 14.98 -0.61
CA GLU A 158 8.75 16.27 -1.06
C GLU A 158 10.26 16.28 -0.99
N GLN A 159 10.85 15.79 0.10
CA GLN A 159 12.30 15.74 0.25
C GLN A 159 12.95 14.82 -0.79
N ASN A 160 12.43 13.61 -1.01
CA ASN A 160 12.96 12.71 -2.05
C ASN A 160 12.89 13.33 -3.46
N LEU A 161 11.79 14.01 -3.77
CA LEU A 161 11.64 14.69 -5.06
C LEU A 161 12.61 15.84 -5.22
N GLN A 162 12.84 16.64 -4.15
CA GLN A 162 13.76 17.77 -4.16
C GLN A 162 15.23 17.35 -4.25
N ASP A 163 15.59 16.19 -3.72
CA ASP A 163 16.93 15.61 -3.86
C ASP A 163 17.23 15.21 -5.31
N LEU A 164 16.20 14.87 -6.09
CA LEU A 164 16.32 14.53 -7.51
C LEU A 164 16.20 15.75 -8.43
N GLN A 165 15.31 16.67 -8.12
CA GLN A 165 15.02 17.81 -8.95
C GLN A 165 14.56 19.02 -8.14
N GLU A 166 15.23 20.15 -8.31
CA GLU A 166 14.85 21.42 -7.67
C GLU A 166 13.45 21.89 -8.10
N ASN A 167 12.88 22.80 -7.33
CA ASN A 167 11.59 23.44 -7.59
C ASN A 167 10.41 22.45 -7.70
N VAL A 168 10.43 21.40 -6.86
CA VAL A 168 9.30 20.50 -6.64
C VAL A 168 8.72 20.76 -5.25
N PHE A 169 7.41 20.92 -5.18
CA PHE A 169 6.67 21.19 -3.95
C PHE A 169 5.51 20.22 -3.82
N VAL A 170 5.26 19.74 -2.61
CA VAL A 170 4.14 18.86 -2.30
C VAL A 170 3.25 19.56 -1.28
N GLY A 171 1.95 19.57 -1.55
CA GLY A 171 0.94 20.02 -0.61
C GLY A 171 -0.27 19.11 -0.60
N THR A 172 -1.17 19.33 0.33
CA THR A 172 -2.35 18.50 0.53
C THR A 172 -3.61 19.35 0.58
N VAL A 173 -4.74 18.78 0.14
CA VAL A 173 -6.07 19.41 0.27
C VAL A 173 -6.46 19.43 1.74
N GLU A 174 -6.28 18.31 2.43
CA GLU A 174 -6.57 18.14 3.85
C GLU A 174 -5.27 17.89 4.63
N GLY A 175 -5.03 18.65 5.68
CA GLY A 175 -3.84 18.46 6.52
C GLY A 175 -2.64 19.33 6.12
N TYR A 176 -1.42 18.84 6.35
CA TYR A 176 -0.16 19.54 6.11
C TYR A 176 0.79 18.66 5.28
N PRO A 177 1.54 19.21 4.30
CA PRO A 177 1.74 20.64 3.95
C PRO A 177 0.54 21.28 3.23
N THR A 178 0.28 22.54 3.52
CA THR A 178 -0.81 23.30 2.89
C THR A 178 -0.38 24.08 1.66
N LEU A 179 -1.31 24.55 0.84
CA LEU A 179 -1.05 25.43 -0.28
C LEU A 179 -0.38 26.74 0.15
N GLU A 180 -0.76 27.31 1.32
CA GLU A 180 -0.15 28.53 1.86
C GLU A 180 1.37 28.36 2.13
N ARG A 181 1.80 27.15 2.53
CA ARG A 181 3.23 26.86 2.65
C ARG A 181 3.91 26.92 1.29
N ILE A 182 3.34 26.32 0.26
CA ILE A 182 3.87 26.33 -1.11
C ILE A 182 3.92 27.77 -1.63
N GLU A 183 2.88 28.55 -1.44
CA GLU A 183 2.85 29.96 -1.84
C GLU A 183 4.02 30.76 -1.24
N ARG A 184 4.33 30.57 0.06
CA ARG A 184 5.50 31.21 0.70
C ARG A 184 6.82 30.73 0.10
N GLN A 185 6.95 29.43 -0.20
CA GLN A 185 8.16 28.87 -0.79
C GLN A 185 8.40 29.39 -2.22
N LEU A 186 7.34 29.50 -3.01
CA LEU A 186 7.37 30.08 -4.37
C LEU A 186 7.71 31.58 -4.34
N ALA A 187 7.14 32.35 -3.41
CA ALA A 187 7.44 33.78 -3.25
C ALA A 187 8.92 34.04 -2.91
N ALA A 188 9.56 33.09 -2.22
CA ALA A 188 11.01 33.14 -1.92
C ALA A 188 11.90 32.80 -3.14
N ARG A 189 11.31 32.39 -4.27
CA ARG A 189 12.02 31.98 -5.50
C ARG A 189 11.56 32.83 -6.71
N PRO A 190 11.98 34.07 -6.83
CA PRO A 190 11.49 35.02 -7.86
C PRO A 190 11.82 34.62 -9.30
N SER A 191 12.73 33.65 -9.50
CA SER A 191 13.02 33.05 -10.80
C SER A 191 11.88 32.19 -11.34
N ILE A 192 11.05 31.62 -10.47
CA ILE A 192 9.91 30.79 -10.87
C ILE A 192 8.79 31.71 -11.39
N LYS A 193 8.33 31.44 -12.60
CA LYS A 193 7.24 32.17 -13.27
C LYS A 193 6.07 31.27 -13.68
N LYS A 194 6.38 29.99 -13.84
CA LYS A 194 5.42 29.00 -14.34
C LYS A 194 5.27 27.84 -13.35
N ILE A 195 4.11 27.25 -13.30
CA ILE A 195 3.80 26.12 -12.43
C ILE A 195 3.14 25.02 -13.25
N VAL A 196 3.69 23.82 -13.13
CA VAL A 196 2.99 22.57 -13.49
C VAL A 196 2.32 22.07 -12.24
N LEU A 197 1.01 22.00 -12.26
CA LEU A 197 0.19 21.51 -11.16
C LEU A 197 -0.36 20.12 -11.51
N ALA A 198 -0.08 19.13 -10.67
CA ALA A 198 -0.49 17.75 -10.91
C ALA A 198 -0.97 17.07 -9.62
N PRO A 199 -1.91 16.11 -9.67
CA PRO A 199 -2.32 15.38 -8.49
C PRO A 199 -1.30 14.30 -8.12
N PHE A 200 -1.00 14.17 -6.85
CA PHE A 200 -0.34 13.00 -6.28
C PHE A 200 -1.41 12.13 -5.58
N MET A 201 -2.28 11.58 -6.40
CA MET A 201 -3.39 10.71 -6.00
C MET A 201 -3.54 9.59 -7.03
N LEU A 202 -4.00 8.43 -6.60
CA LEU A 202 -4.22 7.31 -7.52
C LEU A 202 -5.08 7.73 -8.73
N VAL A 203 -6.14 8.49 -8.47
CA VAL A 203 -7.11 8.95 -9.48
C VAL A 203 -7.14 10.47 -9.57
N ALA A 204 -7.25 11.02 -10.77
CA ALA A 204 -7.57 12.42 -10.99
C ALA A 204 -9.11 12.61 -10.94
N GLY A 205 -9.67 12.46 -9.73
CA GLY A 205 -11.10 12.54 -9.46
C GLY A 205 -11.56 13.95 -9.09
N ASP A 206 -12.49 14.04 -8.13
CA ASP A 206 -13.16 15.27 -7.72
C ASP A 206 -12.16 16.37 -7.28
N HIS A 207 -11.23 16.03 -6.39
CA HIS A 207 -10.22 16.98 -5.93
C HIS A 207 -9.33 17.52 -7.07
N ALA A 208 -8.96 16.68 -8.03
CA ALA A 208 -8.16 17.14 -9.17
C ALA A 208 -8.96 18.04 -10.11
N GLN A 209 -10.26 17.79 -10.29
CA GLN A 209 -11.12 18.57 -11.16
C GLN A 209 -11.54 19.89 -10.52
N ASN A 210 -11.88 19.89 -9.24
CA ASN A 210 -12.47 21.04 -8.54
C ASN A 210 -11.43 21.79 -7.69
N ASP A 211 -10.81 21.13 -6.69
CA ASP A 211 -9.91 21.82 -5.76
C ASP A 211 -8.57 22.19 -6.41
N MET A 212 -8.08 21.39 -7.37
CA MET A 212 -6.82 21.69 -8.06
C MET A 212 -7.03 22.61 -9.26
N ALA A 213 -7.92 22.26 -10.20
CA ALA A 213 -8.00 22.86 -11.52
C ALA A 213 -9.31 23.62 -11.79
N GLY A 214 -10.20 23.73 -10.81
CA GLY A 214 -11.48 24.47 -10.93
C GLY A 214 -11.31 25.96 -11.21
N ASP A 215 -12.41 26.61 -11.53
CA ASP A 215 -12.41 28.03 -11.93
C ASP A 215 -12.31 28.99 -10.73
N GLU A 216 -12.92 28.65 -9.58
CA GLU A 216 -12.96 29.47 -8.37
C GLU A 216 -12.35 28.72 -7.19
N ASP A 217 -11.66 29.43 -6.30
CA ASP A 217 -11.05 28.94 -5.06
C ASP A 217 -10.11 27.72 -5.19
N SER A 218 -9.78 27.33 -6.44
CA SER A 218 -8.87 26.23 -6.72
C SER A 218 -7.40 26.63 -6.49
N TRP A 219 -6.53 25.64 -6.38
CA TRP A 219 -5.10 25.87 -6.32
C TRP A 219 -4.58 26.62 -7.54
N LYS A 220 -5.09 26.28 -8.73
CA LYS A 220 -4.80 27.01 -9.98
C LYS A 220 -5.19 28.47 -9.87
N ALA A 221 -6.43 28.78 -9.54
CA ALA A 221 -6.92 30.15 -9.45
C ALA A 221 -6.12 30.99 -8.42
N ARG A 222 -5.80 30.41 -7.26
CA ARG A 222 -5.01 31.05 -6.21
C ARG A 222 -3.58 31.35 -6.67
N LEU A 223 -2.93 30.41 -7.36
CA LEU A 223 -1.57 30.60 -7.87
C LEU A 223 -1.53 31.60 -9.03
N GLU A 224 -2.53 31.58 -9.93
CA GLU A 224 -2.67 32.56 -11.00
C GLU A 224 -2.90 33.99 -10.46
N ALA A 225 -3.71 34.14 -9.40
CA ALA A 225 -3.91 35.42 -8.72
C ALA A 225 -2.62 36.02 -8.13
N LYS A 226 -1.60 35.18 -7.87
CA LYS A 226 -0.26 35.59 -7.44
C LYS A 226 0.71 35.88 -8.60
N GLY A 227 0.24 35.78 -9.84
CA GLY A 227 1.00 36.13 -11.04
C GLY A 227 1.76 34.97 -11.68
N TYR A 228 1.55 33.73 -11.26
CA TYR A 228 2.12 32.57 -11.92
C TYR A 228 1.31 32.15 -13.14
N SER A 229 1.96 31.65 -14.19
CA SER A 229 1.29 30.94 -15.27
C SER A 229 1.13 29.47 -14.87
N VAL A 230 -0.10 28.96 -14.75
CA VAL A 230 -0.36 27.61 -14.22
C VAL A 230 -0.87 26.69 -15.33
N ARG A 231 -0.24 25.52 -15.45
CA ARG A 231 -0.66 24.44 -16.33
C ARG A 231 -1.01 23.21 -15.48
N CYS A 232 -2.24 22.73 -15.58
CA CYS A 232 -2.70 21.55 -14.87
C CYS A 232 -2.54 20.29 -15.70
N ILE A 233 -2.07 19.21 -15.05
CA ILE A 233 -2.04 17.85 -15.59
C ILE A 233 -3.09 17.04 -14.81
N LEU A 234 -4.19 16.71 -15.46
CA LEU A 234 -5.31 15.98 -14.87
C LEU A 234 -5.17 14.46 -15.11
N LYS A 235 -4.03 13.91 -14.65
CA LYS A 235 -3.74 12.47 -14.73
C LYS A 235 -3.45 11.93 -13.34
N GLY A 236 -4.11 10.83 -12.97
CA GLY A 236 -3.85 10.18 -11.70
C GLY A 236 -2.64 9.23 -11.79
N LEU A 237 -2.07 8.90 -10.65
CA LEU A 237 -0.90 8.02 -10.55
C LEU A 237 -1.15 6.64 -11.16
N GLY A 238 -2.41 6.17 -11.17
CA GLY A 238 -2.80 4.91 -11.78
C GLY A 238 -2.58 4.85 -13.30
N GLU A 239 -2.39 6.00 -13.98
CA GLU A 239 -2.03 6.06 -15.40
C GLU A 239 -0.53 5.89 -15.66
N CYS A 240 0.31 6.01 -14.63
CA CYS A 240 1.75 5.89 -14.74
C CYS A 240 2.18 4.41 -14.70
N PRO A 241 2.74 3.84 -15.79
CA PRO A 241 3.11 2.42 -15.81
C PRO A 241 4.13 2.05 -14.73
N ALA A 242 5.08 2.94 -14.41
CA ALA A 242 6.08 2.67 -13.38
C ALA A 242 5.46 2.66 -11.98
N ILE A 243 4.45 3.48 -11.70
CA ILE A 243 3.68 3.42 -10.44
C ILE A 243 2.85 2.12 -10.38
N GLN A 244 2.25 1.69 -11.48
CA GLN A 244 1.56 0.40 -11.54
C GLN A 244 2.50 -0.75 -11.16
N GLN A 245 3.78 -0.71 -11.59
CA GLN A 245 4.78 -1.71 -11.25
C GLN A 245 5.12 -1.74 -9.76
N ILE A 246 5.08 -0.62 -9.05
CA ILE A 246 5.25 -0.61 -7.58
C ILE A 246 4.11 -1.40 -6.92
N PHE A 247 2.85 -1.19 -7.32
CA PHE A 247 1.73 -1.98 -6.82
C PHE A 247 1.82 -3.46 -7.19
N VAL A 248 2.31 -3.79 -8.40
CA VAL A 248 2.57 -5.18 -8.81
C VAL A 248 3.64 -5.81 -7.92
N GLN A 249 4.71 -5.09 -7.58
CA GLN A 249 5.76 -5.58 -6.68
C GLN A 249 5.22 -5.83 -5.28
N HIS A 250 4.47 -4.90 -4.68
CA HIS A 250 3.86 -5.08 -3.36
C HIS A 250 2.86 -6.24 -3.35
N CYS A 251 2.11 -6.41 -4.44
CA CYS A 251 1.24 -7.57 -4.62
C CYS A 251 2.05 -8.88 -4.71
N ALA A 252 3.20 -8.87 -5.39
CA ALA A 252 4.08 -10.04 -5.49
C ALA A 252 4.59 -10.48 -4.10
N GLU A 253 4.99 -9.55 -3.26
CA GLU A 253 5.40 -9.83 -1.89
C GLU A 253 4.26 -10.47 -1.06
N ALA A 254 3.04 -9.96 -1.21
CA ALA A 254 1.86 -10.54 -0.57
C ALA A 254 1.55 -11.95 -1.09
N VAL A 255 1.66 -12.17 -2.40
CA VAL A 255 1.48 -13.48 -3.04
C VAL A 255 2.56 -14.46 -2.59
N GLU A 256 3.81 -14.03 -2.51
CA GLU A 256 4.93 -14.85 -2.05
C GLU A 256 4.72 -15.26 -0.59
N ALA A 257 4.34 -14.33 0.29
CA ALA A 257 4.04 -14.61 1.68
C ALA A 257 2.93 -15.65 1.86
N LEU A 258 1.89 -15.61 1.00
CA LEU A 258 0.85 -16.64 0.96
C LEU A 258 1.34 -18.01 0.50
N CYS A 259 2.41 -18.04 -0.27
CA CYS A 259 2.97 -19.27 -0.85
C CYS A 259 4.10 -19.87 0.00
N VAL A 260 4.56 -19.18 1.03
CA VAL A 260 5.58 -19.70 1.95
C VAL A 260 5.02 -20.93 2.67
N LYS A 261 5.52 -22.10 2.29
CA LYS A 261 5.23 -23.34 2.99
C LYS A 261 6.13 -23.40 4.21
N GLY A 262 5.54 -23.33 5.40
CA GLY A 262 6.25 -23.68 6.63
C GLY A 262 6.84 -25.08 6.53
N LYS A 263 8.04 -25.30 7.10
CA LYS A 263 8.62 -26.62 7.24
C LYS A 263 8.35 -27.12 8.66
N LEU A 264 7.76 -28.30 8.79
CA LEU A 264 7.66 -28.99 10.05
C LEU A 264 8.81 -29.97 10.18
N TRP A 265 9.57 -29.83 11.25
CA TRP A 265 10.67 -30.70 11.58
C TRP A 265 10.32 -31.55 12.81
N GLY A 266 10.33 -32.86 12.65
CA GLY A 266 10.36 -33.78 13.79
C GLY A 266 11.79 -33.94 14.26
N VAL A 267 12.08 -33.49 15.48
CA VAL A 267 13.45 -33.52 16.03
C VAL A 267 13.52 -34.48 17.20
N GLY A 268 14.28 -35.55 17.03
CA GLY A 268 14.66 -36.40 18.14
C GLY A 268 15.79 -35.76 18.97
N VAL A 269 15.61 -35.69 20.28
CA VAL A 269 16.52 -34.96 21.19
C VAL A 269 17.45 -35.86 21.99
N GLY A 270 17.44 -37.18 21.72
CA GLY A 270 18.30 -38.13 22.43
C GLY A 270 17.66 -38.75 23.67
N PRO A 271 18.36 -39.63 24.37
CA PRO A 271 17.83 -40.48 25.48
C PRO A 271 17.81 -39.77 26.85
N GLY A 272 18.25 -38.51 26.95
CA GLY A 272 18.22 -37.77 28.22
C GLY A 272 19.44 -36.86 28.47
N ASP A 273 20.59 -37.22 27.93
CA ASP A 273 21.81 -36.44 28.05
C ASP A 273 21.90 -35.34 26.96
N PRO A 274 22.00 -34.06 27.33
CA PRO A 274 22.17 -32.97 26.37
C PRO A 274 23.38 -33.12 25.43
N GLU A 275 24.45 -33.78 25.86
CA GLU A 275 25.63 -33.98 25.01
C GLU A 275 25.41 -34.99 23.88
N LEU A 276 24.33 -35.76 23.94
CA LEU A 276 23.91 -36.69 22.88
C LEU A 276 23.01 -36.05 21.83
N LEU A 277 22.73 -34.73 21.92
CA LEU A 277 22.01 -34.01 20.89
C LEU A 277 22.87 -33.93 19.62
N THR A 278 22.29 -34.31 18.47
CA THR A 278 23.04 -34.23 17.22
C THR A 278 23.20 -32.77 16.78
N LEU A 279 24.35 -32.46 16.15
CA LEU A 279 24.59 -31.12 15.57
C LEU A 279 23.50 -30.68 14.59
N LYS A 280 22.86 -31.61 13.87
CA LYS A 280 21.76 -31.33 12.98
C LYS A 280 20.50 -30.93 13.76
N ALA A 281 20.19 -31.61 14.86
CA ALA A 281 19.07 -31.27 15.73
C ALA A 281 19.25 -29.89 16.36
N ALA A 282 20.45 -29.60 16.89
CA ALA A 282 20.80 -28.29 17.44
C ALA A 282 20.56 -27.16 16.42
N ARG A 283 21.09 -27.29 15.19
CA ARG A 283 20.90 -26.29 14.13
C ARG A 283 19.42 -26.08 13.74
N VAL A 284 18.64 -27.15 13.68
CA VAL A 284 17.20 -27.05 13.38
C VAL A 284 16.46 -26.27 14.47
N LEU A 285 16.75 -26.56 15.75
CA LEU A 285 16.17 -25.87 16.90
C LEU A 285 16.54 -24.38 16.93
N GLU A 286 17.82 -24.07 16.66
CA GLU A 286 18.31 -22.69 16.59
C GLU A 286 17.67 -21.87 15.47
N GLN A 287 17.36 -22.50 14.34
CA GLN A 287 16.77 -21.85 13.15
C GLN A 287 15.24 -21.86 13.14
N ALA A 288 14.57 -22.72 13.92
CA ALA A 288 13.12 -22.80 13.94
C ALA A 288 12.48 -21.51 14.45
N ASP A 289 11.42 -21.04 13.79
CA ASP A 289 10.67 -19.86 14.24
C ASP A 289 9.82 -20.17 15.46
N VAL A 290 9.25 -21.39 15.51
CA VAL A 290 8.40 -21.87 16.59
C VAL A 290 8.85 -23.27 16.98
N ILE A 291 8.93 -23.54 18.29
CA ILE A 291 9.23 -24.86 18.83
C ILE A 291 7.99 -25.39 19.53
N LEU A 292 7.53 -26.56 19.10
CA LEU A 292 6.45 -27.30 19.75
C LEU A 292 7.05 -28.45 20.55
N ALA A 293 6.68 -28.59 21.81
CA ALA A 293 7.13 -29.68 22.66
C ALA A 293 5.94 -30.37 23.30
N PRO A 294 5.98 -31.73 23.48
CA PRO A 294 4.87 -32.44 24.11
C PRO A 294 4.75 -32.05 25.60
N ASP A 295 3.54 -31.80 26.05
CA ASP A 295 3.23 -31.67 27.47
C ASP A 295 2.84 -33.05 28.02
N THR A 296 3.72 -33.62 28.78
CA THR A 296 3.49 -34.96 29.39
C THR A 296 2.75 -34.88 30.73
N GLY A 297 2.36 -33.67 31.18
CA GLY A 297 1.74 -33.45 32.48
C GLY A 297 2.67 -33.70 33.67
N LYS A 298 3.94 -34.06 33.44
CA LYS A 298 4.96 -34.31 34.46
C LYS A 298 5.77 -33.04 34.73
N ALA A 299 6.26 -32.91 35.96
CA ALA A 299 7.13 -31.79 36.36
C ALA A 299 8.46 -31.82 35.61
N ASP A 300 8.99 -33.00 35.29
CA ASP A 300 10.21 -33.18 34.52
C ASP A 300 9.89 -33.23 33.01
N LYS A 301 10.27 -32.17 32.30
CA LYS A 301 10.09 -32.02 30.84
C LYS A 301 11.43 -32.41 30.16
N THR A 302 11.78 -33.67 30.22
CA THR A 302 13.06 -34.21 29.75
C THR A 302 13.47 -33.68 28.38
N ALA A 303 12.57 -33.68 27.39
CA ALA A 303 12.88 -33.19 26.05
C ALA A 303 13.27 -31.70 26.02
N LEU A 304 12.61 -30.87 26.82
CA LEU A 304 12.91 -29.43 26.89
C LEU A 304 14.20 -29.18 27.67
N ASN A 305 14.45 -29.97 28.71
CA ASN A 305 15.71 -29.89 29.49
C ASN A 305 16.92 -30.18 28.62
N ILE A 306 16.85 -31.21 27.75
CA ILE A 306 17.91 -31.57 26.80
C ILE A 306 18.23 -30.42 25.85
N VAL A 307 17.25 -29.70 25.34
CA VAL A 307 17.42 -28.67 24.31
C VAL A 307 17.50 -27.23 24.84
N SER A 308 17.47 -27.05 26.13
CA SER A 308 17.41 -25.73 26.79
C SER A 308 18.49 -24.75 26.32
N GLY A 309 19.70 -25.23 26.06
CA GLY A 309 20.82 -24.44 25.54
C GLY A 309 20.70 -24.01 24.07
N HIS A 310 19.75 -24.57 23.30
CA HIS A 310 19.58 -24.35 21.86
C HIS A 310 18.28 -23.60 21.52
N LEU A 311 17.56 -23.07 22.51
CA LEU A 311 16.30 -22.39 22.29
C LEU A 311 16.46 -20.94 21.80
N ASN A 312 17.63 -20.33 21.90
CA ASN A 312 17.92 -18.95 21.48
C ASN A 312 16.90 -17.92 22.02
N GLY A 313 16.51 -18.07 23.29
CA GLY A 313 15.51 -17.20 23.92
C GLY A 313 14.04 -17.44 23.51
N LYS A 314 13.78 -18.44 22.67
CA LYS A 314 12.41 -18.82 22.27
C LYS A 314 11.71 -19.56 23.40
N THR A 315 10.43 -19.23 23.61
CA THR A 315 9.59 -19.95 24.56
C THR A 315 8.87 -21.09 23.83
N PRO A 316 9.15 -22.38 24.16
CA PRO A 316 8.46 -23.50 23.53
C PRO A 316 6.96 -23.51 23.86
N ILE A 317 6.13 -23.85 22.86
CA ILE A 317 4.70 -24.08 23.04
C ILE A 317 4.51 -25.54 23.44
N LEU A 318 3.89 -25.77 24.59
CA LEU A 318 3.53 -27.11 25.06
C LEU A 318 2.25 -27.57 24.41
N VAL A 319 2.27 -28.78 23.84
CA VAL A 319 1.13 -29.39 23.16
C VAL A 319 0.76 -30.69 23.87
N SER A 320 -0.45 -30.79 24.39
CA SER A 320 -1.02 -31.99 25.03
C SER A 320 -1.63 -32.94 24.01
#